data_1f514a8a69d841d0aa18bc5c33e0eb1d
#
_entry.id   1f514a8a69d841d0aa18bc5c33e0eb1d
#
_cell.length_a   1.000
_cell.length_b   1.000
_cell.length_c   1.000
_cell.angle_alpha   90.00
_cell.angle_beta   90.00
_cell.angle_gamma   90.00
#
_symmetry.space_group_name_H-M   'P 1'
#
loop_
_entity.id
_entity.type
_entity.pdbx_description
1 polymer ?
#
loop_
_entity_poly.entity_id
_entity_poly.type
_entity_poly.pdbx_seq_one_letter_code
_entity_poly.pdbx_strand_id
1 'polypeptide(L)'
;TFMNKSGDSVQQTARFYKIDPADIIVFYDELDLAPGKVRVKVGGGNGGHNGLRSIDPQIGLNYKRVRLGIGHPGKEFVTHHVLGDFAKADQAWLTPLLDEIARQAPLLLRGDDSGFMNKLAWAVKGDEPAKSEKPAAPRAQSHIRQARPAKPQAEVPKSGPMADMLSKLFGTKGE
;
A
#
# COMPACT_ATOMS: atom_id res chain seq x y z
N THR A 1 -7.40 27.12 -2.79
CA THR A 1 -8.55 26.18 -2.65
C THR A 1 -8.49 25.50 -1.31
N PHE A 2 -9.60 25.31 -0.66
CA PHE A 2 -9.64 24.51 0.57
C PHE A 2 -9.34 23.04 0.26
N MET A 3 -8.71 22.31 1.19
CA MET A 3 -8.33 20.92 0.99
C MET A 3 -9.49 20.03 0.53
N ASN A 4 -10.67 20.20 1.10
CA ASN A 4 -11.89 19.48 0.70
C ASN A 4 -12.46 19.85 -0.68
N LYS A 5 -11.84 20.80 -1.38
CA LYS A 5 -12.12 21.23 -2.77
C LYS A 5 -10.92 21.03 -3.70
N SER A 6 -9.90 20.28 -3.29
CA SER A 6 -8.71 20.01 -4.08
C SER A 6 -9.04 19.38 -5.44
N GLY A 7 -10.08 18.54 -5.50
CA GLY A 7 -10.52 17.90 -6.73
C GLY A 7 -10.93 18.88 -7.83
N ASP A 8 -11.57 19.97 -7.46
CA ASP A 8 -12.01 21.00 -8.43
C ASP A 8 -10.80 21.63 -9.14
N SER A 9 -9.74 21.96 -8.36
CA SER A 9 -8.51 22.53 -8.93
C SER A 9 -7.75 21.52 -9.78
N VAL A 10 -7.62 20.27 -9.31
CA VAL A 10 -6.93 19.21 -10.03
C VAL A 10 -7.65 18.91 -11.34
N GLN A 11 -8.97 18.74 -11.32
CA GLN A 11 -9.76 18.46 -12.52
C GLN A 11 -9.66 19.59 -13.54
N GLN A 12 -9.84 20.85 -13.11
CA GLN A 12 -9.77 22.00 -14.01
C GLN A 12 -8.40 22.09 -14.69
N THR A 13 -7.32 21.90 -13.93
CA THR A 13 -5.95 21.93 -14.45
C THR A 13 -5.70 20.76 -15.41
N ALA A 14 -6.10 19.55 -15.03
CA ALA A 14 -5.95 18.36 -15.87
C ALA A 14 -6.70 18.50 -17.21
N ARG A 15 -7.94 19.01 -17.16
CA ARG A 15 -8.73 19.26 -18.37
C ARG A 15 -8.13 20.34 -19.27
N PHE A 16 -7.66 21.44 -18.68
CA PHE A 16 -7.06 22.55 -19.41
C PHE A 16 -5.81 22.11 -20.18
N TYR A 17 -4.91 21.38 -19.52
CA TYR A 17 -3.67 20.89 -20.12
C TYR A 17 -3.80 19.52 -20.78
N LYS A 18 -5.00 18.90 -20.77
CA LYS A 18 -5.27 17.56 -21.31
C LYS A 18 -4.36 16.49 -20.72
N ILE A 19 -4.13 16.54 -19.40
CA ILE A 19 -3.31 15.59 -18.67
C ILE A 19 -4.15 14.36 -18.33
N ASP A 20 -3.62 13.16 -18.63
CA ASP A 20 -4.25 11.91 -18.23
C ASP A 20 -4.13 11.74 -16.69
N PRO A 21 -5.16 11.25 -15.99
CA PRO A 21 -5.06 10.94 -14.57
C PRO A 21 -3.85 10.06 -14.19
N ALA A 22 -3.43 9.16 -15.07
CA ALA A 22 -2.25 8.31 -14.84
C ALA A 22 -0.92 9.11 -14.74
N ASP A 23 -0.88 10.32 -15.31
CA ASP A 23 0.27 11.22 -15.27
C ASP A 23 0.22 12.19 -14.08
N ILE A 24 -0.83 12.13 -13.27
CA ILE A 24 -0.98 12.99 -12.09
C ILE A 24 -0.32 12.31 -10.87
N ILE A 25 0.48 13.09 -10.14
CA ILE A 25 1.12 12.68 -8.89
C ILE A 25 0.60 13.55 -7.75
N VAL A 26 -0.06 12.94 -6.78
CA VAL A 26 -0.60 13.63 -5.59
C VAL A 26 0.24 13.28 -4.36
N PHE A 27 0.81 14.30 -3.72
CA PHE A 27 1.47 14.19 -2.42
C PHE A 27 0.46 14.52 -1.33
N TYR A 28 0.40 13.68 -0.29
CA TYR A 28 -0.51 13.91 0.82
C TYR A 28 0.00 13.32 2.13
N ASP A 29 -0.48 13.85 3.24
CA ASP A 29 -0.19 13.34 4.58
C ASP A 29 -0.90 12.03 4.85
N GLU A 30 -0.22 11.13 5.54
CA GLU A 30 -0.69 9.78 5.83
C GLU A 30 -0.51 9.44 7.31
N LEU A 31 -1.62 9.27 8.00
CA LEU A 31 -1.63 8.94 9.44
C LEU A 31 -1.10 7.53 9.74
N ASP A 32 -1.35 6.58 8.84
CA ASP A 32 -0.97 5.17 9.04
C ASP A 32 0.53 4.89 8.82
N LEU A 33 1.28 5.89 8.40
CA LEU A 33 2.73 5.80 8.25
C LEU A 33 3.44 6.59 9.35
N ALA A 34 4.49 6.00 9.91
CA ALA A 34 5.34 6.71 10.88
C ALA A 34 5.91 8.01 10.28
N PRO A 35 6.17 9.05 11.10
CA PRO A 35 6.74 10.32 10.65
C PRO A 35 7.99 10.13 9.78
N GLY A 36 8.04 10.84 8.66
CA GLY A 36 9.14 10.75 7.70
C GLY A 36 9.15 9.52 6.79
N LYS A 37 8.25 8.56 6.99
CA LYS A 37 8.14 7.39 6.12
C LYS A 37 7.36 7.73 4.85
N VAL A 38 7.89 7.35 3.69
CA VAL A 38 7.25 7.60 2.39
C VAL A 38 6.86 6.29 1.70
N ARG A 39 5.70 6.28 1.07
CA ARG A 39 5.23 5.20 0.22
C ARG A 39 4.59 5.74 -1.05
N VAL A 40 4.91 5.11 -2.17
CA VAL A 40 4.31 5.43 -3.48
C VAL A 40 3.40 4.29 -3.89
N LYS A 41 2.23 4.62 -4.41
CA LYS A 41 1.29 3.65 -4.99
C LYS A 41 0.42 4.31 -6.05
N VAL A 42 -0.23 3.51 -6.88
CA VAL A 42 -1.31 3.94 -7.79
C VAL A 42 -2.63 3.40 -7.24
N GLY A 43 -3.67 4.21 -7.29
CA GLY A 43 -5.02 3.83 -6.88
C GLY A 43 -5.21 3.63 -5.36
N GLY A 44 -6.28 2.97 -5.00
CA GLY A 44 -6.69 2.70 -3.62
C GLY A 44 -7.69 3.70 -3.06
N GLY A 45 -8.25 3.40 -1.88
CA GLY A 45 -9.20 4.30 -1.18
C GLY A 45 -8.54 5.56 -0.64
N ASN A 46 -9.38 6.52 -0.21
CA ASN A 46 -8.92 7.81 0.32
C ASN A 46 -8.53 7.78 1.82
N GLY A 47 -8.76 6.66 2.52
CA GLY A 47 -8.39 6.52 3.94
C GLY A 47 -8.97 7.59 4.87
N GLY A 48 -10.05 8.26 4.48
CA GLY A 48 -10.63 9.38 5.24
C GLY A 48 -10.00 10.74 4.95
N HIS A 49 -8.94 10.80 4.13
CA HIS A 49 -8.28 12.05 3.77
C HIS A 49 -9.18 12.92 2.88
N ASN A 50 -9.57 14.10 3.37
CA ASN A 50 -10.57 14.96 2.72
C ASN A 50 -10.13 15.47 1.34
N GLY A 51 -8.85 15.71 1.13
CA GLY A 51 -8.31 16.08 -0.18
C GLY A 51 -8.50 14.96 -1.20
N LEU A 52 -8.15 13.72 -0.87
CA LEU A 52 -8.35 12.58 -1.74
C LEU A 52 -9.84 12.29 -1.98
N ARG A 53 -10.68 12.42 -0.95
CA ARG A 53 -12.15 12.31 -1.09
C ARG A 53 -12.69 13.30 -2.11
N SER A 54 -12.09 14.48 -2.23
CA SER A 54 -12.45 15.49 -3.25
C SER A 54 -11.89 15.15 -4.63
N ILE A 55 -10.69 14.60 -4.71
CA ILE A 55 -9.99 14.29 -5.99
C ILE A 55 -10.58 13.05 -6.67
N ASP A 56 -10.81 11.98 -5.90
CA ASP A 56 -11.23 10.67 -6.40
C ASP A 56 -12.46 10.72 -7.34
N PRO A 57 -13.56 11.42 -7.02
CA PRO A 57 -14.73 11.50 -7.90
C PRO A 57 -14.52 12.36 -9.15
N GLN A 58 -13.51 13.24 -9.16
CA GLN A 58 -13.28 14.20 -10.24
C GLN A 58 -12.39 13.64 -11.35
N ILE A 59 -11.38 12.85 -11.01
CA ILE A 59 -10.40 12.30 -11.97
C ILE A 59 -10.28 10.78 -11.90
N GLY A 60 -11.08 10.09 -11.06
CA GLY A 60 -10.99 8.66 -10.83
C GLY A 60 -9.82 8.31 -9.90
N LEU A 61 -9.53 7.00 -9.80
CA LEU A 61 -8.53 6.47 -8.85
C LEU A 61 -7.16 6.21 -9.49
N ASN A 62 -7.05 6.31 -10.81
CA ASN A 62 -5.85 5.89 -11.55
C ASN A 62 -4.79 7.01 -11.63
N TYR A 63 -4.40 7.54 -10.48
CA TYR A 63 -3.31 8.50 -10.36
C TYR A 63 -2.28 8.01 -9.32
N LYS A 64 -1.05 8.49 -9.45
CA LYS A 64 0.04 8.15 -8.54
C LYS A 64 -0.10 8.92 -7.23
N ARG A 65 0.06 8.23 -6.12
CA ARG A 65 -0.09 8.76 -4.75
C ARG A 65 1.23 8.61 -4.00
N VAL A 66 1.76 9.72 -3.53
CA VAL A 66 2.93 9.77 -2.64
C VAL A 66 2.43 10.04 -1.23
N ARG A 67 2.47 9.00 -0.40
CA ARG A 67 2.01 9.01 1.00
C ARG A 67 3.15 9.48 1.89
N LEU A 68 2.98 10.60 2.56
CA LEU A 68 3.97 11.19 3.47
C LEU A 68 3.53 10.92 4.90
N GLY A 69 4.24 10.06 5.61
CA GLY A 69 3.89 9.68 6.98
C GLY A 69 4.05 10.83 7.96
N ILE A 70 2.99 11.09 8.72
CA ILE A 70 2.96 12.06 9.82
C ILE A 70 2.66 11.40 11.17
N GLY A 71 2.38 10.09 11.18
CA GLY A 71 2.01 9.33 12.37
C GLY A 71 0.58 9.56 12.83
N HIS A 72 0.07 8.65 13.64
CA HIS A 72 -1.31 8.69 14.14
C HIS A 72 -1.34 9.09 15.63
N PRO A 73 -1.94 10.25 15.99
CA PRO A 73 -1.92 10.77 17.36
C PRO A 73 -2.94 10.08 18.28
N GLY A 74 -3.74 9.16 17.77
CA GLY A 74 -4.95 8.66 18.42
C GLY A 74 -6.21 9.30 17.83
N LYS A 75 -7.34 8.57 17.84
CA LYS A 75 -8.56 8.95 17.12
C LYS A 75 -9.10 10.32 17.51
N GLU A 76 -8.98 10.67 18.79
CA GLU A 76 -9.52 11.93 19.34
C GLU A 76 -8.74 13.17 18.92
N PHE A 77 -7.45 12.99 18.54
CA PHE A 77 -6.55 14.10 18.25
C PHE A 77 -6.27 14.29 16.75
N VAL A 78 -6.86 13.48 15.87
CA VAL A 78 -6.60 13.52 14.42
C VAL A 78 -6.78 14.92 13.83
N THR A 79 -7.91 15.57 14.09
CA THR A 79 -8.20 16.90 13.53
C THR A 79 -7.17 17.94 13.97
N HIS A 80 -6.79 17.94 15.24
CA HIS A 80 -5.78 18.86 15.75
C HIS A 80 -4.40 18.56 15.15
N HIS A 81 -4.07 17.30 14.99
CA HIS A 81 -2.78 16.87 14.43
C HIS A 81 -2.61 17.26 12.95
N VAL A 82 -3.63 17.00 12.12
CA VAL A 82 -3.57 17.29 10.67
C VAL A 82 -3.73 18.77 10.33
N LEU A 83 -4.29 19.57 11.24
CA LEU A 83 -4.46 21.02 11.04
C LEU A 83 -3.48 21.86 11.86
N GLY A 84 -2.70 21.25 12.72
CA GLY A 84 -1.71 21.91 13.55
C GLY A 84 -0.37 22.13 12.85
N ASP A 85 0.48 22.92 13.47
CA ASP A 85 1.86 23.11 13.04
C ASP A 85 2.75 21.93 13.47
N PHE A 86 3.81 21.67 12.71
CA PHE A 86 4.84 20.72 13.10
C PHE A 86 5.61 21.21 14.32
N ALA A 87 5.89 20.31 15.26
CA ALA A 87 6.71 20.65 16.41
C ALA A 87 8.17 20.96 15.99
N LYS A 88 8.88 21.70 16.83
CA LYS A 88 10.31 22.00 16.59
C LYS A 88 11.14 20.72 16.41
N ALA A 89 10.83 19.67 17.14
CA ALA A 89 11.48 18.38 17.04
C ALA A 89 11.28 17.69 15.67
N ASP A 90 10.17 17.97 15.01
CA ASP A 90 9.87 17.36 13.70
C ASP A 90 10.75 17.94 12.59
N GLN A 91 11.33 19.13 12.77
CA GLN A 91 12.20 19.74 11.77
C GLN A 91 13.43 18.88 11.45
N ALA A 92 13.85 18.03 12.37
CA ALA A 92 14.98 17.14 12.19
C ALA A 92 14.77 16.11 11.05
N TRP A 93 13.54 15.66 10.86
CA TRP A 93 13.19 14.73 9.77
C TRP A 93 12.45 15.43 8.62
N LEU A 94 11.66 16.46 8.92
CA LEU A 94 10.81 17.16 7.95
C LEU A 94 11.63 17.94 6.91
N THR A 95 12.58 18.75 7.37
CA THR A 95 13.40 19.58 6.46
C THR A 95 14.18 18.69 5.47
N PRO A 96 14.97 17.69 5.91
CA PRO A 96 15.68 16.81 4.96
C PRO A 96 14.71 16.06 4.03
N LEU A 97 13.54 15.65 4.51
CA LEU A 97 12.54 14.99 3.69
C LEU A 97 12.03 15.88 2.56
N LEU A 98 11.65 17.13 2.87
CA LEU A 98 11.11 18.06 1.86
C LEU A 98 12.17 18.44 0.82
N ASP A 99 13.41 18.70 1.25
CA ASP A 99 14.52 18.99 0.35
C ASP A 99 14.80 17.82 -0.61
N GLU A 100 14.77 16.60 -0.07
CA GLU A 100 15.02 15.41 -0.89
C GLU A 100 13.84 15.09 -1.81
N ILE A 101 12.59 15.33 -1.41
CA ILE A 101 11.42 15.23 -2.30
C ILE A 101 11.62 16.14 -3.51
N ALA A 102 11.97 17.40 -3.31
CA ALA A 102 12.19 18.35 -4.40
C ALA A 102 13.32 17.88 -5.34
N ARG A 103 14.41 17.37 -4.78
CA ARG A 103 15.60 16.91 -5.53
C ARG A 103 15.29 15.64 -6.33
N GLN A 104 14.53 14.71 -5.78
CA GLN A 104 14.29 13.39 -6.37
C GLN A 104 12.96 13.27 -7.12
N ALA A 105 12.14 14.31 -7.18
CA ALA A 105 10.88 14.32 -7.96
C ALA A 105 11.04 13.81 -9.40
N PRO A 106 12.14 14.08 -10.13
CA PRO A 106 12.34 13.52 -11.47
C PRO A 106 12.35 11.98 -11.55
N LEU A 107 12.64 11.27 -10.44
CA LEU A 107 12.55 9.81 -10.41
C LEU A 107 11.10 9.32 -10.56
N LEU A 108 10.16 10.01 -9.91
CA LEU A 108 8.73 9.69 -10.03
C LEU A 108 8.22 9.85 -11.45
N LEU A 109 8.70 10.88 -12.17
CA LEU A 109 8.34 11.11 -13.57
C LEU A 109 8.89 10.02 -14.51
N ARG A 110 10.00 9.39 -14.13
CA ARG A 110 10.60 8.27 -14.86
C ARG A 110 10.06 6.91 -14.43
N GLY A 111 9.16 6.87 -13.45
CA GLY A 111 8.59 5.63 -12.93
C GLY A 111 9.48 4.88 -11.93
N ASP A 112 10.62 5.47 -11.50
CA ASP A 112 11.50 4.88 -10.49
C ASP A 112 11.01 5.22 -9.07
N ASP A 113 9.86 4.67 -8.73
CA ASP A 113 9.23 4.87 -7.42
C ASP A 113 10.09 4.27 -6.29
N SER A 114 10.78 3.17 -6.55
CA SER A 114 11.66 2.51 -5.57
C SER A 114 12.90 3.34 -5.28
N GLY A 115 13.55 3.85 -6.32
CA GLY A 115 14.70 4.75 -6.18
C GLY A 115 14.33 6.01 -5.40
N PHE A 116 13.18 6.62 -5.72
CA PHE A 116 12.64 7.76 -4.99
C PHE A 116 12.48 7.45 -3.50
N MET A 117 11.75 6.40 -3.14
CA MET A 117 11.52 6.04 -1.73
C MET A 117 12.81 5.73 -0.98
N ASN A 118 13.78 5.07 -1.61
CA ASN A 118 15.07 4.74 -0.99
C ASN A 118 15.89 6.00 -0.68
N LYS A 119 15.95 6.95 -1.62
CA LYS A 119 16.67 8.22 -1.42
C LYS A 119 16.08 9.03 -0.27
N LEU A 120 14.75 9.13 -0.20
CA LEU A 120 14.08 9.82 0.89
C LEU A 120 14.31 9.14 2.25
N ALA A 121 14.26 7.80 2.27
CA ALA A 121 14.49 7.06 3.52
C ALA A 121 15.90 7.29 4.07
N TRP A 122 16.90 7.46 3.21
CA TRP A 122 18.27 7.80 3.65
C TRP A 122 18.37 9.23 4.17
N ALA A 123 17.76 10.19 3.49
CA ALA A 123 17.78 11.58 3.92
C ALA A 123 17.15 11.79 5.32
N VAL A 124 16.09 11.05 5.63
CA VAL A 124 15.41 11.13 6.95
C VAL A 124 16.21 10.45 8.06
N LYS A 125 16.89 9.34 7.75
CA LYS A 125 17.67 8.60 8.77
C LYS A 125 18.98 9.28 9.16
N GLY A 126 19.43 10.29 8.40
CA GLY A 126 20.79 10.79 8.50
C GLY A 126 21.81 9.75 8.04
N ASP A 127 23.09 10.12 7.95
CA ASP A 127 24.22 9.23 7.64
C ASP A 127 24.51 8.22 8.77
N GLU A 128 23.55 7.38 9.15
CA GLU A 128 23.95 6.11 9.75
C GLU A 128 24.49 5.23 8.60
N PRO A 129 25.78 4.84 8.66
CA PRO A 129 26.32 3.92 7.68
C PRO A 129 25.38 2.69 7.65
N ALA A 130 24.85 2.38 6.49
CA ALA A 130 23.99 1.24 6.30
C ALA A 130 24.61 0.06 7.03
N LYS A 131 24.00 -0.39 8.14
CA LYS A 131 24.21 -1.76 8.56
C LYS A 131 23.83 -2.58 7.35
N SER A 132 24.86 -3.06 6.66
CA SER A 132 24.72 -4.00 5.57
C SER A 132 23.66 -4.99 6.00
N GLU A 133 22.52 -5.00 5.31
CA GLU A 133 21.62 -6.13 5.42
C GLU A 133 22.53 -7.35 5.24
N LYS A 134 22.62 -8.16 6.29
CA LYS A 134 23.27 -9.46 6.19
C LYS A 134 22.73 -10.06 4.90
N PRO A 135 23.61 -10.52 3.99
CA PRO A 135 23.14 -11.23 2.82
C PRO A 135 22.18 -12.28 3.32
N ALA A 136 20.96 -12.27 2.78
CA ALA A 136 19.94 -13.26 3.13
C ALA A 136 20.64 -14.60 3.02
N ALA A 137 20.70 -15.33 4.15
CA ALA A 137 21.28 -16.66 4.20
C ALA A 137 20.70 -17.41 3.00
N PRO A 138 21.52 -18.14 2.22
CA PRO A 138 21.01 -18.85 1.08
C PRO A 138 19.83 -19.66 1.54
N ARG A 139 18.65 -19.44 0.95
CA ARG A 139 17.47 -20.25 1.23
C ARG A 139 17.90 -21.68 1.05
N ALA A 140 18.04 -22.39 2.17
CA ALA A 140 18.26 -23.81 2.16
C ALA A 140 17.22 -24.40 1.22
N GLN A 141 17.65 -24.93 0.11
CA GLN A 141 16.79 -25.68 -0.79
C GLN A 141 16.23 -26.81 0.06
N SER A 142 14.97 -26.70 0.42
CA SER A 142 14.27 -27.75 1.14
C SER A 142 14.14 -28.94 0.19
N HIS A 143 15.15 -29.81 0.19
CA HIS A 143 15.10 -31.15 -0.39
C HIS A 143 14.25 -32.06 0.48
N ILE A 144 13.03 -31.65 0.83
CA ILE A 144 12.07 -32.54 1.48
C ILE A 144 10.78 -32.47 0.69
N ARG A 145 10.82 -33.03 -0.52
CA ARG A 145 9.68 -33.78 -1.01
C ARG A 145 9.74 -35.17 -0.38
N GLN A 146 9.60 -35.25 0.94
CA GLN A 146 9.16 -36.49 1.52
C GLN A 146 7.72 -36.67 1.12
N ALA A 147 7.50 -37.74 0.34
CA ALA A 147 6.18 -38.20 -0.03
C ALA A 147 5.31 -38.26 1.23
N ARG A 148 4.26 -37.45 1.26
CA ARG A 148 3.19 -37.61 2.25
C ARG A 148 2.72 -39.05 2.12
N PRO A 149 2.69 -39.87 3.20
CA PRO A 149 2.04 -41.16 3.13
C PRO A 149 0.59 -40.90 2.71
N ALA A 150 0.13 -41.66 1.72
CA ALA A 150 -1.25 -41.60 1.24
C ALA A 150 -2.18 -41.76 2.45
N LYS A 151 -3.12 -40.83 2.62
CA LYS A 151 -4.21 -41.00 3.58
C LYS A 151 -4.89 -42.34 3.27
N PRO A 152 -5.12 -43.19 4.28
CA PRO A 152 -5.90 -44.40 4.04
C PRO A 152 -7.26 -43.97 3.45
N GLN A 153 -7.61 -44.51 2.29
CA GLN A 153 -8.93 -44.32 1.72
C GLN A 153 -9.90 -44.93 2.72
N ALA A 154 -10.83 -44.11 3.22
CA ALA A 154 -11.91 -44.60 4.05
C ALA A 154 -12.71 -45.61 3.21
N GLU A 155 -12.70 -46.89 3.62
CA GLU A 155 -13.54 -47.92 3.01
C GLU A 155 -14.99 -47.53 3.25
N VAL A 156 -15.75 -47.41 2.16
CA VAL A 156 -17.17 -47.15 2.24
C VAL A 156 -17.81 -48.40 2.85
N PRO A 157 -18.61 -48.30 3.90
CA PRO A 157 -19.25 -49.47 4.51
C PRO A 157 -20.16 -50.16 3.52
N LYS A 158 -19.91 -51.46 3.30
CA LYS A 158 -20.63 -52.26 2.34
C LYS A 158 -22.01 -52.76 2.84
N SER A 159 -22.37 -52.48 4.10
CA SER A 159 -23.65 -52.85 4.70
C SER A 159 -24.02 -51.87 5.82
N GLY A 160 -25.31 -51.58 5.99
CA GLY A 160 -25.85 -50.72 7.03
C GLY A 160 -26.73 -49.58 6.48
N PRO A 161 -27.47 -48.88 7.34
CA PRO A 161 -28.41 -47.83 6.92
C PRO A 161 -27.85 -46.73 6.05
N MET A 162 -26.54 -46.45 6.18
CA MET A 162 -25.82 -45.44 5.34
C MET A 162 -25.47 -46.00 3.95
N ALA A 163 -25.20 -47.28 3.82
CA ALA A 163 -24.94 -47.90 2.52
C ALA A 163 -26.21 -47.90 1.66
N ASP A 164 -27.37 -48.17 2.27
CA ASP A 164 -28.66 -48.12 1.59
C ASP A 164 -29.06 -46.71 1.15
N MET A 165 -28.72 -45.70 1.93
CA MET A 165 -28.96 -44.30 1.59
C MET A 165 -28.10 -43.83 0.42
N LEU A 166 -26.84 -44.24 0.38
CA LEU A 166 -25.91 -43.92 -0.71
C LEU A 166 -26.29 -44.63 -2.01
N SER A 167 -26.75 -45.90 -1.96
CA SER A 167 -27.20 -46.61 -3.15
C SER A 167 -28.46 -46.01 -3.76
N LYS A 168 -29.36 -45.44 -2.95
CA LYS A 168 -30.55 -44.70 -3.41
C LYS A 168 -30.22 -43.33 -4.01
N LEU A 169 -29.18 -42.68 -3.54
CA LEU A 169 -28.77 -41.36 -4.02
C LEU A 169 -27.92 -41.40 -5.30
N PHE A 170 -27.10 -42.42 -5.45
CA PHE A 170 -26.11 -42.49 -6.57
C PHE A 170 -26.43 -43.61 -7.57
N GLY A 171 -27.59 -44.26 -7.48
CA GLY A 171 -28.16 -45.22 -8.44
C GLY A 171 -27.10 -46.01 -9.22
N THR A 172 -27.00 -47.30 -8.97
CA THR A 172 -26.20 -48.19 -9.85
C THR A 172 -26.74 -48.11 -11.27
N LYS A 173 -26.02 -47.40 -12.17
CA LYS A 173 -26.15 -47.65 -13.61
C LYS A 173 -25.44 -48.98 -13.86
N GLY A 174 -26.24 -50.02 -13.93
CA GLY A 174 -25.84 -51.29 -14.51
C GLY A 174 -26.45 -51.41 -15.90
N GLU A 175 -25.65 -51.90 -16.81
CA GLU A 175 -25.88 -52.29 -18.19
C GLU A 175 -26.20 -51.17 -19.19
#